data_2eeba7f4a18cc74501befb0894abadf5
#
_entry.id   2eeba7f4a18cc74501befb0894abadf5
#
_cell.length_a   1.000
_cell.length_b   1.000
_cell.length_c   1.000
_cell.angle_alpha   90.00
_cell.angle_beta   90.00
_cell.angle_gamma   90.00
#
_symmetry.space_group_name_H-M   'P 1'
#
loop_
_entity.id
_entity.type
_entity.pdbx_description
1 polymer ?
#
loop_
_entity_poly.entity_id
_entity_poly.type
_entity_poly.pdbx_seq_one_letter_code
_entity_poly.pdbx_strand_id
1 'polypeptide(L)'
;DGRANIKSTAINIFKGFFACSLIGVVPVELYKLCITLQNTFAHDLASLAGANAARDIGELCSDILTTYFHMATGTMGINLFSLLSLIAFAYCVVKVFFQNIKRGGILLIQMTVGALYMFSVPRGYTDGFNQWMKQIAALCLTAFMQTTLLYLGLMTFKTSMLLGLGIMLAANEVPRIAQQFGLDSSVRVNMMSVFH
;
A
#
# COMPACT_ATOMS: atom_id res chain seq x y z
N ASP A 1 17.18 11.78 -45.86
CA ASP A 1 16.25 11.34 -44.78
C ASP A 1 16.82 10.33 -43.77
N GLY A 2 17.91 9.63 -44.10
CA GLY A 2 18.54 8.66 -43.20
C GLY A 2 19.16 9.22 -41.93
N ARG A 3 19.68 10.47 -41.94
CA ARG A 3 20.36 11.09 -40.78
C ARG A 3 19.40 11.47 -39.63
N ALA A 4 18.19 11.88 -39.94
CA ALA A 4 17.18 12.21 -38.91
C ALA A 4 16.72 10.95 -38.18
N ASN A 5 16.68 9.82 -38.87
CA ASN A 5 16.26 8.55 -38.28
C ASN A 5 17.31 7.95 -37.33
N ILE A 6 18.60 8.13 -37.60
CA ILE A 6 19.70 7.66 -36.73
C ILE A 6 19.72 8.40 -35.39
N LYS A 7 19.51 9.72 -35.41
CA LYS A 7 19.45 10.52 -34.17
C LYS A 7 18.28 10.13 -33.29
N SER A 8 17.09 9.96 -33.85
CA SER A 8 15.90 9.54 -33.11
C SER A 8 16.05 8.13 -32.56
N THR A 9 16.62 7.22 -33.32
CA THR A 9 16.91 5.85 -32.92
C THR A 9 17.91 5.81 -31.75
N ALA A 10 19.01 6.58 -31.83
CA ALA A 10 19.99 6.67 -30.75
C ALA A 10 19.36 7.20 -29.45
N ILE A 11 18.54 8.26 -29.54
CA ILE A 11 17.85 8.81 -28.37
C ILE A 11 16.88 7.76 -27.77
N ASN A 12 16.17 7.03 -28.58
CA ASN A 12 15.25 5.99 -28.11
C ASN A 12 15.97 4.81 -27.44
N ILE A 13 17.14 4.42 -27.96
CA ILE A 13 18.00 3.40 -27.32
C ILE A 13 18.45 3.88 -25.94
N PHE A 14 18.92 5.13 -25.81
CA PHE A 14 19.28 5.71 -24.51
C PHE A 14 18.09 5.71 -23.54
N LYS A 15 16.91 6.15 -23.98
CA LYS A 15 15.68 6.10 -23.16
C LYS A 15 15.37 4.68 -22.71
N GLY A 16 15.52 3.68 -23.60
CA GLY A 16 15.31 2.28 -23.27
C GLY A 16 16.28 1.75 -22.23
N PHE A 17 17.56 2.12 -22.34
CA PHE A 17 18.59 1.76 -21.37
C PHE A 17 18.28 2.32 -19.98
N PHE A 18 17.95 3.62 -19.88
CA PHE A 18 17.55 4.23 -18.60
C PHE A 18 16.29 3.59 -18.04
N ALA A 19 15.27 3.35 -18.88
CA ALA A 19 14.04 2.71 -18.47
C ALA A 19 14.32 1.31 -17.88
N CYS A 20 15.14 0.48 -18.54
CA CYS A 20 15.52 -0.83 -18.03
C CYS A 20 16.27 -0.76 -16.69
N SER A 21 17.15 0.22 -16.51
CA SER A 21 17.89 0.43 -15.25
C SER A 21 16.95 0.82 -14.09
N LEU A 22 15.86 1.52 -14.37
CA LEU A 22 14.92 1.98 -13.35
C LEU A 22 13.96 0.88 -12.84
N ILE A 23 13.75 -0.19 -13.60
CA ILE A 23 12.77 -1.24 -13.25
C ILE A 23 13.05 -1.90 -11.91
N GLY A 24 14.31 -2.24 -11.63
CA GLY A 24 14.69 -2.92 -10.39
C GLY A 24 14.84 -1.96 -9.21
N VAL A 25 15.16 -0.71 -9.47
CA VAL A 25 15.50 0.28 -8.44
C VAL A 25 14.28 1.07 -7.99
N VAL A 26 13.52 1.62 -8.93
CA VAL A 26 12.42 2.56 -8.62
C VAL A 26 11.32 1.95 -7.74
N PRO A 27 10.79 0.74 -8.00
CA PRO A 27 9.76 0.16 -7.15
C PRO A 27 10.23 -0.08 -5.72
N VAL A 28 11.47 -0.53 -5.56
CA VAL A 28 12.06 -0.82 -4.25
C VAL A 28 12.29 0.46 -3.46
N GLU A 29 12.90 1.47 -4.08
CA GLU A 29 13.18 2.75 -3.42
C GLU A 29 11.89 3.52 -3.10
N LEU A 30 10.90 3.48 -3.99
CA LEU A 30 9.60 4.09 -3.73
C LEU A 30 8.87 3.38 -2.58
N TYR A 31 8.95 2.06 -2.50
CA TYR A 31 8.37 1.30 -1.41
C TYR A 31 9.07 1.58 -0.08
N LYS A 32 10.41 1.64 -0.07
CA LYS A 32 11.20 2.05 1.12
C LYS A 32 10.82 3.46 1.57
N LEU A 33 10.68 4.41 0.64
CA LEU A 33 10.24 5.77 0.95
C LEU A 33 8.88 5.76 1.65
N CYS A 34 7.92 5.00 1.14
CA CYS A 34 6.59 4.88 1.76
C CYS A 34 6.65 4.28 3.17
N ILE A 35 7.50 3.26 3.40
CA ILE A 35 7.71 2.70 4.74
C ILE A 35 8.35 3.73 5.67
N THR A 36 9.36 4.47 5.20
CA THR A 36 10.01 5.51 6.00
C THR A 36 9.02 6.61 6.38
N LEU A 37 8.22 7.09 5.44
CA LEU A 37 7.16 8.06 5.72
C LEU A 37 6.16 7.52 6.74
N GLN A 38 5.73 6.27 6.60
CA GLN A 38 4.82 5.60 7.51
C GLN A 38 5.37 5.55 8.94
N ASN A 39 6.64 5.19 9.10
CA ASN A 39 7.30 5.14 10.41
C ASN A 39 7.44 6.53 11.01
N THR A 40 7.76 7.55 10.20
CA THR A 40 7.82 8.95 10.66
C THR A 40 6.46 9.42 11.14
N PHE A 41 5.40 9.18 10.35
CA PHE A 41 4.04 9.53 10.77
C PHE A 41 3.58 8.78 12.02
N ALA A 42 3.93 7.50 12.15
CA ALA A 42 3.61 6.72 13.34
C ALA A 42 4.30 7.30 14.58
N HIS A 43 5.56 7.72 14.45
CA HIS A 43 6.31 8.36 15.52
C HIS A 43 5.69 9.71 15.92
N ASP A 44 5.35 10.54 14.93
CA ASP A 44 4.76 11.86 15.18
C ASP A 44 3.37 11.73 15.82
N LEU A 45 2.53 10.80 15.36
CA LEU A 45 1.24 10.51 15.96
C LEU A 45 1.38 10.00 17.40
N ALA A 46 2.35 9.15 17.68
CA ALA A 46 2.62 8.66 19.02
C ALA A 46 3.04 9.79 19.96
N SER A 47 3.90 10.71 19.50
CA SER A 47 4.32 11.88 20.28
C SER A 47 3.17 12.82 20.59
N LEU A 48 2.27 13.07 19.65
CA LEU A 48 1.06 13.87 19.85
C LEU A 48 0.08 13.22 20.84
N ALA A 49 0.04 11.89 20.88
CA ALA A 49 -0.77 11.13 21.84
C ALA A 49 -0.12 11.00 23.23
N GLY A 50 1.04 11.63 23.47
CA GLY A 50 1.75 11.58 24.75
C GLY A 50 2.48 10.26 25.01
N ALA A 51 2.69 9.43 23.98
CA ALA A 51 3.46 8.19 24.09
C ALA A 51 4.95 8.49 23.91
N ASN A 52 5.78 8.02 24.83
CA ASN A 52 7.24 8.26 24.82
C ASN A 52 7.98 7.54 23.68
N ALA A 53 7.34 6.62 22.96
CA ALA A 53 7.86 5.92 21.78
C ALA A 53 6.72 5.45 20.89
N ALA A 54 6.96 5.47 19.57
CA ALA A 54 6.06 4.82 18.62
C ALA A 54 6.12 3.31 18.87
N ARG A 55 4.99 2.73 19.29
CA ARG A 55 4.85 1.29 19.44
C ARG A 55 4.65 0.66 18.07
N ASP A 56 5.20 -0.54 17.89
CA ASP A 56 4.92 -1.32 16.69
C ASP A 56 3.43 -1.68 16.61
N ILE A 57 2.92 -1.79 15.38
CA ILE A 57 1.51 -2.16 15.12
C ILE A 57 1.18 -3.49 15.82
N GLY A 58 2.11 -4.45 15.81
CA GLY A 58 1.94 -5.74 16.48
C GLY A 58 1.75 -5.61 17.99
N GLU A 59 2.55 -4.79 18.65
CA GLU A 59 2.44 -4.51 20.08
C GLU A 59 1.12 -3.82 20.43
N LEU A 60 0.72 -2.82 19.62
CA LEU A 60 -0.57 -2.15 19.81
C LEU A 60 -1.75 -3.10 19.66
N CYS A 61 -1.70 -3.98 18.65
CA CYS A 61 -2.74 -4.99 18.42
C CYS A 61 -2.83 -5.98 19.59
N SER A 62 -1.69 -6.47 20.09
CA SER A 62 -1.66 -7.42 21.19
C SER A 62 -2.18 -6.81 22.50
N ASP A 63 -1.82 -5.57 22.77
CA ASP A 63 -2.25 -4.80 23.95
C ASP A 63 -3.77 -4.57 23.95
N ILE A 64 -4.31 -4.18 22.78
CA ILE A 64 -5.76 -4.00 22.61
C ILE A 64 -6.48 -5.34 22.76
N LEU A 65 -5.97 -6.37 22.11
CA LEU A 65 -6.57 -7.71 22.14
C LEU A 65 -6.67 -8.25 23.56
N THR A 66 -5.58 -8.20 24.32
CA THR A 66 -5.52 -8.69 25.71
C THR A 66 -6.41 -7.87 26.62
N THR A 67 -6.36 -6.53 26.53
CA THR A 67 -7.14 -5.63 27.40
C THR A 67 -8.65 -5.82 27.17
N TYR A 68 -9.08 -5.81 25.91
CA TYR A 68 -10.51 -5.92 25.60
C TYR A 68 -11.04 -7.35 25.72
N PHE A 69 -10.19 -8.37 25.54
CA PHE A 69 -10.55 -9.75 25.82
C PHE A 69 -10.84 -9.95 27.31
N HIS A 70 -9.98 -9.44 28.19
CA HIS A 70 -10.23 -9.45 29.63
C HIS A 70 -11.47 -8.66 30.02
N MET A 71 -11.73 -7.51 29.36
CA MET A 71 -12.94 -6.74 29.60
C MET A 71 -14.22 -7.47 29.11
N ALA A 72 -14.13 -8.21 28.02
CA ALA A 72 -15.25 -8.97 27.47
C ALA A 72 -15.58 -10.24 28.29
N THR A 73 -14.57 -10.84 28.94
CA THR A 73 -14.70 -12.10 29.69
C THR A 73 -14.63 -11.90 31.22
N GLY A 74 -14.64 -10.65 31.69
CA GLY A 74 -14.46 -10.31 33.11
C GLY A 74 -15.59 -10.83 34.03
N THR A 75 -15.35 -10.75 35.34
CA THR A 75 -16.11 -11.39 36.43
C THR A 75 -17.61 -11.02 36.50
N MET A 76 -18.07 -9.99 35.81
CA MET A 76 -19.47 -9.53 35.81
C MET A 76 -20.33 -10.08 34.65
N GLY A 77 -19.82 -11.02 33.87
CA GLY A 77 -20.51 -11.58 32.72
C GLY A 77 -19.97 -11.11 31.37
N ILE A 78 -20.37 -11.81 30.32
CA ILE A 78 -19.91 -11.51 28.94
C ILE A 78 -20.53 -10.19 28.46
N ASN A 79 -19.71 -9.20 28.21
CA ASN A 79 -20.16 -7.96 27.57
C ASN A 79 -20.23 -8.15 26.06
N LEU A 80 -21.44 -8.40 25.54
CA LEU A 80 -21.70 -8.66 24.12
C LEU A 80 -21.17 -7.56 23.20
N PHE A 81 -21.27 -6.30 23.62
CA PHE A 81 -20.80 -5.16 22.84
C PHE A 81 -19.24 -5.15 22.69
N SER A 82 -18.52 -5.42 23.78
CA SER A 82 -17.07 -5.54 23.76
C SER A 82 -16.61 -6.73 22.93
N LEU A 83 -17.30 -7.86 23.01
CA LEU A 83 -17.01 -9.05 22.20
C LEU A 83 -17.22 -8.78 20.70
N LEU A 84 -18.35 -8.15 20.33
CA LEU A 84 -18.62 -7.79 18.95
C LEU A 84 -17.57 -6.83 18.39
N SER A 85 -17.17 -5.82 19.17
CA SER A 85 -16.13 -4.87 18.79
C SER A 85 -14.76 -5.52 18.63
N LEU A 86 -14.45 -6.51 19.46
CA LEU A 86 -13.20 -7.27 19.38
C LEU A 86 -13.15 -8.12 18.10
N ILE A 87 -14.27 -8.74 17.72
CA ILE A 87 -14.39 -9.50 16.46
C ILE A 87 -14.20 -8.56 15.27
N ALA A 88 -14.86 -7.40 15.26
CA ALA A 88 -14.72 -6.41 14.19
C ALA A 88 -13.30 -5.86 14.11
N PHE A 89 -12.66 -5.62 15.25
CA PHE A 89 -11.25 -5.23 15.34
C PHE A 89 -10.33 -6.28 14.70
N ALA A 90 -10.44 -7.53 15.12
CA ALA A 90 -9.65 -8.64 14.58
C ALA A 90 -9.84 -8.78 13.06
N TYR A 91 -11.07 -8.66 12.57
CA TYR A 91 -11.37 -8.66 11.14
C TYR A 91 -10.63 -7.54 10.39
N CYS A 92 -10.65 -6.31 10.90
CA CYS A 92 -9.97 -5.17 10.28
C CYS A 92 -8.46 -5.39 10.18
N VAL A 93 -7.82 -5.82 11.28
CA VAL A 93 -6.37 -6.05 11.33
C VAL A 93 -5.96 -7.16 10.36
N VAL A 94 -6.64 -8.31 10.41
CA VAL A 94 -6.35 -9.45 9.55
C VAL A 94 -6.54 -9.09 8.08
N LYS A 95 -7.59 -8.36 7.73
CA LYS A 95 -7.85 -7.93 6.35
C LYS A 95 -6.75 -7.01 5.83
N VAL A 96 -6.30 -6.01 6.60
CA VAL A 96 -5.19 -5.12 6.21
C VAL A 96 -3.90 -5.91 6.07
N PHE A 97 -3.62 -6.85 6.97
CA PHE A 97 -2.43 -7.69 6.91
C PHE A 97 -2.38 -8.50 5.61
N PHE A 98 -3.45 -9.21 5.25
CA PHE A 98 -3.51 -9.95 3.99
C PHE A 98 -3.43 -9.05 2.76
N GLN A 99 -4.00 -7.85 2.81
CA GLN A 99 -3.87 -6.88 1.73
C GLN A 99 -2.42 -6.42 1.55
N ASN A 100 -1.67 -6.22 2.63
CA ASN A 100 -0.26 -5.85 2.56
C ASN A 100 0.60 -6.98 1.97
N ILE A 101 0.38 -8.23 2.36
CA ILE A 101 1.05 -9.40 1.74
C ILE A 101 0.76 -9.46 0.24
N LYS A 102 -0.52 -9.34 -0.14
CA LYS A 102 -0.95 -9.33 -1.54
C LYS A 102 -0.24 -8.23 -2.34
N ARG A 103 -0.08 -7.03 -1.78
CA ARG A 103 0.64 -5.93 -2.44
C ARG A 103 2.10 -6.24 -2.67
N GLY A 104 2.78 -6.86 -1.70
CA GLY A 104 4.15 -7.34 -1.88
C GLY A 104 4.27 -8.27 -3.09
N GLY A 105 3.36 -9.23 -3.23
CA GLY A 105 3.29 -10.11 -4.39
C GLY A 105 3.02 -9.36 -5.70
N ILE A 106 2.10 -8.40 -5.70
CA ILE A 106 1.81 -7.56 -6.88
C ILE A 106 3.03 -6.73 -7.28
N LEU A 107 3.78 -6.19 -6.31
CA LEU A 107 5.00 -5.44 -6.59
C LEU A 107 6.04 -6.29 -7.32
N LEU A 108 6.25 -7.54 -6.91
CA LEU A 108 7.14 -8.49 -7.59
C LEU A 108 6.68 -8.78 -9.02
N ILE A 109 5.38 -8.98 -9.23
CA ILE A 109 4.80 -9.17 -10.57
C ILE A 109 5.03 -7.92 -11.42
N GLN A 110 4.83 -6.72 -10.86
CA GLN A 110 5.05 -5.46 -11.56
C GLN A 110 6.51 -5.26 -11.98
N MET A 111 7.48 -5.68 -11.18
CA MET A 111 8.89 -5.65 -11.57
C MET A 111 9.15 -6.58 -12.77
N THR A 112 8.59 -7.78 -12.75
CA THR A 112 8.76 -8.76 -13.83
C THR A 112 8.08 -8.30 -15.13
N VAL A 113 6.83 -7.85 -15.05
CA VAL A 113 6.06 -7.35 -16.19
C VAL A 113 6.64 -6.02 -16.71
N GLY A 114 7.15 -5.17 -15.81
CA GLY A 114 7.83 -3.93 -16.16
C GLY A 114 8.99 -4.16 -17.12
N ALA A 115 9.76 -5.23 -16.93
CA ALA A 115 10.84 -5.59 -17.85
C ALA A 115 10.33 -5.80 -19.30
N LEU A 116 9.15 -6.40 -19.46
CA LEU A 116 8.55 -6.61 -20.78
C LEU A 116 8.07 -5.30 -21.41
N TYR A 117 7.48 -4.39 -20.64
CA TYR A 117 7.05 -3.08 -21.16
C TYR A 117 8.22 -2.22 -21.63
N MET A 118 9.42 -2.38 -21.02
CA MET A 118 10.59 -1.59 -21.40
C MET A 118 11.15 -1.92 -22.77
N PHE A 119 10.89 -3.12 -23.30
CA PHE A 119 11.29 -3.46 -24.67
C PHE A 119 10.56 -2.62 -25.74
N SER A 120 9.44 -2.00 -25.40
CA SER A 120 8.71 -1.11 -26.31
C SER A 120 9.28 0.32 -26.36
N VAL A 121 9.97 0.76 -25.29
CA VAL A 121 10.49 2.12 -25.16
C VAL A 121 11.52 2.48 -26.26
N PRO A 122 12.49 1.61 -26.63
CA PRO A 122 13.40 1.89 -27.74
C PRO A 122 12.72 2.05 -29.09
N ARG A 123 11.50 1.51 -29.24
CA ARG A 123 10.66 1.67 -30.44
C ARG A 123 9.86 2.96 -30.46
N GLY A 124 9.95 3.79 -29.42
CA GLY A 124 9.25 5.06 -29.29
C GLY A 124 7.90 4.98 -28.56
N TYR A 125 7.47 3.79 -28.11
CA TYR A 125 6.22 3.60 -27.38
C TYR A 125 6.45 3.75 -25.86
N THR A 126 6.11 4.91 -25.30
CA THR A 126 6.33 5.23 -23.89
C THR A 126 5.08 5.02 -23.00
N ASP A 127 3.95 4.73 -23.60
CA ASP A 127 2.66 4.62 -22.89
C ASP A 127 2.67 3.49 -21.85
N GLY A 128 3.26 2.35 -22.20
CA GLY A 128 3.41 1.22 -21.27
C GLY A 128 4.26 1.57 -20.05
N PHE A 129 5.35 2.33 -20.24
CA PHE A 129 6.19 2.81 -19.15
C PHE A 129 5.43 3.77 -18.22
N ASN A 130 4.72 4.74 -18.78
CA ASN A 130 3.95 5.70 -17.99
C ASN A 130 2.83 5.01 -17.19
N GLN A 131 2.16 4.04 -17.78
CA GLN A 131 1.13 3.26 -17.10
C GLN A 131 1.73 2.41 -15.97
N TRP A 132 2.85 1.74 -16.22
CA TRP A 132 3.56 0.97 -15.22
C TRP A 132 4.00 1.84 -14.03
N MET A 133 4.58 3.01 -14.29
CA MET A 133 4.99 3.95 -13.24
C MET A 133 3.80 4.41 -12.38
N LYS A 134 2.68 4.75 -13.01
CA LYS A 134 1.45 5.11 -12.31
C LYS A 134 0.94 3.98 -11.42
N GLN A 135 1.00 2.72 -11.88
CA GLN A 135 0.57 1.56 -11.10
C GLN A 135 1.45 1.33 -9.87
N ILE A 136 2.78 1.46 -10.00
CA ILE A 136 3.70 1.34 -8.86
C ILE A 136 3.46 2.46 -7.85
N ALA A 137 3.36 3.70 -8.30
CA ALA A 137 3.07 4.83 -7.43
C ALA A 137 1.73 4.65 -6.71
N ALA A 138 0.70 4.19 -7.41
CA ALA A 138 -0.60 3.89 -6.83
C ALA A 138 -0.53 2.80 -5.76
N LEU A 139 0.22 1.74 -6.03
CA LEU A 139 0.41 0.63 -5.09
C LEU A 139 1.06 1.10 -3.78
N CYS A 140 2.15 1.86 -3.91
CA CYS A 140 2.90 2.40 -2.77
C CYS A 140 2.07 3.40 -1.96
N LEU A 141 1.40 4.35 -2.63
CA LEU A 141 0.56 5.35 -1.98
C LEU A 141 -0.61 4.71 -1.24
N THR A 142 -1.26 3.72 -1.85
CA THR A 142 -2.37 2.98 -1.23
C THR A 142 -1.89 2.21 0.01
N ALA A 143 -0.70 1.59 -0.05
CA ALA A 143 -0.11 0.91 1.10
C ALA A 143 0.16 1.89 2.24
N PHE A 144 0.78 3.02 1.95
CA PHE A 144 1.07 4.08 2.91
C PHE A 144 -0.20 4.58 3.60
N MET A 145 -1.21 5.01 2.83
CA MET A 145 -2.45 5.55 3.40
C MET A 145 -3.19 4.53 4.25
N GLN A 146 -3.26 3.28 3.80
CA GLN A 146 -3.97 2.24 4.53
C GLN A 146 -3.32 1.92 5.87
N THR A 147 -1.99 1.82 5.91
CA THR A 147 -1.27 1.49 7.15
C THR A 147 -1.28 2.67 8.11
N THR A 148 -1.19 3.91 7.60
CA THR A 148 -1.30 5.12 8.43
C THR A 148 -2.69 5.22 9.06
N LEU A 149 -3.77 4.97 8.32
CA LEU A 149 -5.12 4.95 8.87
C LEU A 149 -5.32 3.81 9.87
N LEU A 150 -4.74 2.63 9.61
CA LEU A 150 -4.78 1.53 10.58
C LEU A 150 -4.11 1.93 11.89
N TYR A 151 -2.91 2.51 11.82
CA TYR A 151 -2.18 2.97 13.00
C TYR A 151 -2.96 4.02 13.78
N LEU A 152 -3.51 5.03 13.09
CA LEU A 152 -4.37 6.05 13.69
C LEU A 152 -5.60 5.41 14.35
N GLY A 153 -6.24 4.45 13.70
CA GLY A 153 -7.37 3.71 14.25
C GLY A 153 -7.01 2.94 15.53
N LEU A 154 -5.84 2.29 15.56
CA LEU A 154 -5.33 1.58 16.74
C LEU A 154 -5.10 2.53 17.92
N MET A 155 -4.47 3.69 17.68
CA MET A 155 -4.25 4.70 18.70
C MET A 155 -5.56 5.24 19.26
N THR A 156 -6.50 5.56 18.37
CA THR A 156 -7.81 6.11 18.74
C THR A 156 -8.70 5.07 19.42
N PHE A 157 -8.54 3.78 19.11
CA PHE A 157 -9.32 2.69 19.70
C PHE A 157 -9.17 2.65 21.22
N LYS A 158 -8.00 2.98 21.76
CA LYS A 158 -7.75 3.06 23.22
C LYS A 158 -8.54 4.18 23.90
N THR A 159 -8.77 5.28 23.18
CA THR A 159 -9.49 6.45 23.73
C THR A 159 -10.99 6.33 23.45
N SER A 160 -11.37 5.92 22.25
CA SER A 160 -12.76 5.76 21.84
C SER A 160 -12.88 4.56 20.89
N MET A 161 -13.41 3.46 21.42
CA MET A 161 -13.51 2.18 20.73
C MET A 161 -14.26 2.28 19.39
N LEU A 162 -15.42 2.96 19.39
CA LEU A 162 -16.23 3.13 18.17
C LEU A 162 -15.55 3.98 17.11
N LEU A 163 -14.90 5.06 17.51
CA LEU A 163 -14.20 5.94 16.59
C LEU A 163 -12.97 5.23 15.98
N GLY A 164 -12.18 4.55 16.81
CA GLY A 164 -11.06 3.75 16.36
C GLY A 164 -11.48 2.67 15.39
N LEU A 165 -12.57 1.94 15.66
CA LEU A 165 -13.11 0.94 14.76
C LEU A 165 -13.57 1.55 13.42
N GLY A 166 -14.23 2.72 13.47
CA GLY A 166 -14.64 3.45 12.26
C GLY A 166 -13.46 3.82 11.36
N ILE A 167 -12.36 4.32 11.94
CA ILE A 167 -11.13 4.64 11.20
C ILE A 167 -10.48 3.38 10.60
N MET A 168 -10.46 2.27 11.36
CA MET A 168 -9.92 0.99 10.86
C MET A 168 -10.77 0.42 9.73
N LEU A 169 -12.09 0.56 9.79
CA LEU A 169 -12.97 0.19 8.69
C LEU A 169 -12.73 1.06 7.45
N ALA A 170 -12.52 2.37 7.63
CA ALA A 170 -12.15 3.27 6.54
C ALA A 170 -10.80 2.88 5.90
N ALA A 171 -9.82 2.42 6.68
CA ALA A 171 -8.57 1.91 6.15
C ALA A 171 -8.76 0.72 5.19
N ASN A 172 -9.78 -0.11 5.42
CA ASN A 172 -10.11 -1.22 4.52
C ASN A 172 -10.69 -0.78 3.16
N GLU A 173 -11.25 0.44 3.08
CA GLU A 173 -11.84 0.99 1.86
C GLU A 173 -10.83 1.77 1.01
N VAL A 174 -9.65 2.11 1.54
CA VAL A 174 -8.61 2.86 0.84
C VAL A 174 -8.28 2.29 -0.55
N PRO A 175 -8.10 0.97 -0.75
CA PRO A 175 -7.82 0.43 -2.08
C PRO A 175 -8.95 0.67 -3.08
N ARG A 176 -10.20 0.61 -2.63
CA ARG A 176 -11.38 0.84 -3.48
C ARG A 176 -11.48 2.31 -3.89
N ILE A 177 -11.25 3.20 -2.94
CA ILE A 177 -11.25 4.64 -3.20
C ILE A 177 -10.11 5.01 -4.16
N ALA A 178 -8.90 4.48 -3.94
CA ALA A 178 -7.76 4.72 -4.82
C ALA A 178 -8.04 4.29 -6.28
N GLN A 179 -8.75 3.17 -6.48
CA GLN A 179 -9.16 2.72 -7.81
C GLN A 179 -10.12 3.71 -8.49
N GLN A 180 -11.04 4.33 -7.76
CA GLN A 180 -11.96 5.33 -8.31
C GLN A 180 -11.25 6.58 -8.83
N PHE A 181 -10.10 6.93 -8.23
CA PHE A 181 -9.24 8.03 -8.69
C PHE A 181 -8.25 7.62 -9.80
N GLY A 182 -8.45 6.47 -10.43
CA GLY A 182 -7.58 5.98 -11.50
C GLY A 182 -6.23 5.46 -11.01
N LEU A 183 -6.04 5.32 -9.70
CA LEU A 183 -4.88 4.70 -9.08
C LEU A 183 -5.14 3.18 -8.98
N ASP A 184 -5.28 2.52 -10.13
CA ASP A 184 -5.54 1.09 -10.15
C ASP A 184 -4.26 0.30 -9.81
N SER A 185 -4.25 -0.30 -8.64
CA SER A 185 -3.21 -1.22 -8.20
C SER A 185 -3.45 -2.66 -8.68
N SER A 186 -4.56 -2.92 -9.41
CA SER A 186 -4.85 -4.22 -9.97
C SER A 186 -4.16 -4.37 -11.33
N VAL A 187 -3.41 -5.44 -11.50
CA VAL A 187 -2.86 -5.83 -12.81
C VAL A 187 -4.00 -6.36 -13.67
N ARG A 188 -4.64 -5.49 -14.44
CA ARG A 188 -5.51 -5.93 -15.53
C ARG A 188 -4.63 -6.18 -16.76
N VAL A 189 -4.16 -7.39 -16.91
CA VAL A 189 -3.53 -7.82 -18.17
C VAL A 189 -4.64 -7.92 -19.22
N ASN A 190 -4.76 -6.89 -20.04
CA ASN A 190 -5.69 -6.90 -21.17
C ASN A 190 -5.06 -7.75 -22.27
N MET A 191 -5.20 -9.08 -22.16
CA MET A 191 -4.63 -10.03 -23.16
C MET A 191 -5.23 -9.85 -24.56
N MET A 192 -6.34 -9.12 -24.70
CA MET A 192 -6.95 -8.86 -26.00
C MET A 192 -6.21 -7.83 -26.86
N SER A 193 -5.36 -6.98 -26.28
CA SER A 193 -4.60 -5.98 -27.06
C SER A 193 -3.30 -6.52 -27.65
N VAL A 194 -2.93 -7.76 -27.33
CA VAL A 194 -1.70 -8.40 -27.85
C VAL A 194 -1.93 -9.12 -29.19
N PHE A 195 -3.20 -9.32 -29.59
CA PHE A 195 -3.58 -10.04 -30.80
C PHE A 195 -4.16 -9.15 -31.91
N HIS A 196 -3.91 -7.84 -31.87
CA HIS A 196 -4.28 -6.91 -32.97
C HIS A 196 -3.07 -6.24 -33.56
#